data_0404dce65904934cea465b1f2052c7d0
#
_entry.id   0404dce65904934cea465b1f2052c7d0
#
_cell.length_a   1.000
_cell.length_b   1.000
_cell.length_c   1.000
_cell.angle_alpha   90.00
_cell.angle_beta   90.00
_cell.angle_gamma   90.00
#
_symmetry.space_group_name_H-M   'P 1'
#
loop_
_entity.id
_entity.type
_entity.pdbx_description
1 polymer ?
#
loop_
_entity_poly.entity_id
_entity_poly.type
_entity_poly.pdbx_seq_one_letter_code
_entity_poly.pdbx_strand_id
1 'polypeptide(L)'
;MYRVLLPAALSLCLAGCGMASYSLTAGFANSGQPEPRKTRSQETASIDPSTKRVAAKADDKAPKGAFEKAPAGALSNRDYSDTRLDVERAREMVNAYRKSKGLRPLQLQPALTEAARMHSRDLAKWDRISHFGSDGSNPWDRVKRAGYPAKLAAENVGTGQASIEEVIKGWQASPGHNKNLLLPDAQHMGIALVQDTKSEFKTFWTLVIGSPL
;
A
#
# COMPACT_ATOMS: atom_id res chain seq x y z
N MET A 1 42.37 -46.81 -26.60
CA MET A 1 41.30 -45.94 -27.14
C MET A 1 40.08 -46.12 -26.28
N TYR A 2 39.92 -45.33 -25.24
CA TYR A 2 38.71 -45.30 -24.36
C TYR A 2 37.90 -44.08 -24.69
N ARG A 3 36.69 -44.25 -25.22
CA ARG A 3 35.70 -43.14 -25.42
C ARG A 3 34.94 -42.94 -24.12
N VAL A 4 35.11 -41.81 -23.52
CA VAL A 4 34.31 -41.33 -22.36
C VAL A 4 33.02 -40.71 -22.93
N LEU A 5 31.89 -41.31 -22.63
CA LEU A 5 30.53 -40.77 -22.89
C LEU A 5 30.19 -39.86 -21.68
N LEU A 6 30.01 -38.57 -21.95
CA LEU A 6 29.41 -37.63 -20.98
C LEU A 6 27.87 -37.83 -21.01
N PRO A 7 27.20 -37.87 -19.87
CA PRO A 7 25.74 -37.77 -19.83
C PRO A 7 25.28 -36.32 -20.01
N ALA A 8 24.36 -36.10 -20.94
CA ALA A 8 23.66 -34.86 -21.14
C ALA A 8 22.75 -34.61 -19.92
N ALA A 9 23.02 -33.56 -19.18
CA ALA A 9 22.15 -33.07 -18.12
C ALA A 9 20.92 -32.39 -18.75
N LEU A 10 19.78 -33.04 -18.62
CA LEU A 10 18.47 -32.51 -18.99
C LEU A 10 18.08 -31.43 -17.94
N SER A 11 18.27 -30.15 -18.26
CA SER A 11 17.77 -29.05 -17.45
C SER A 11 16.26 -29.00 -17.54
N LEU A 12 15.59 -29.48 -16.48
CA LEU A 12 14.16 -29.26 -16.26
C LEU A 12 13.97 -27.79 -15.90
N CYS A 13 13.55 -26.97 -16.86
CA CYS A 13 12.99 -25.64 -16.56
C CYS A 13 11.67 -25.83 -15.79
N LEU A 14 11.74 -25.75 -14.47
CA LEU A 14 10.56 -25.51 -13.64
C LEU A 14 10.03 -24.13 -13.99
N ALA A 15 8.99 -24.08 -14.81
CA ALA A 15 8.16 -22.90 -14.98
C ALA A 15 7.53 -22.59 -13.61
N GLY A 16 8.18 -21.71 -12.86
CA GLY A 16 7.62 -21.15 -11.64
C GLY A 16 6.34 -20.41 -12.00
N CYS A 17 5.20 -20.90 -11.52
CA CYS A 17 3.96 -20.15 -11.48
C CYS A 17 4.27 -18.85 -10.72
N GLY A 18 4.51 -17.76 -11.47
CA GLY A 18 4.65 -16.42 -10.93
C GLY A 18 3.32 -16.04 -10.28
N MET A 19 3.29 -16.05 -8.95
CA MET A 19 2.20 -15.42 -8.22
C MET A 19 2.24 -13.94 -8.54
N ALA A 20 1.26 -13.47 -9.30
CA ALA A 20 1.10 -12.05 -9.62
C ALA A 20 0.71 -11.31 -8.34
N SER A 21 1.70 -10.85 -7.61
CA SER A 21 1.50 -9.85 -6.56
C SER A 21 1.48 -8.49 -7.26
N TYR A 22 0.31 -7.87 -7.35
CA TYR A 22 0.20 -6.51 -7.88
C TYR A 22 0.79 -5.55 -6.85
N SER A 23 1.81 -4.84 -7.25
CA SER A 23 2.56 -3.93 -6.39
C SER A 23 3.01 -2.73 -7.19
N LEU A 24 2.48 -1.54 -6.90
CA LEU A 24 2.97 -0.29 -7.48
C LEU A 24 4.27 0.12 -6.81
N THR A 25 5.29 0.35 -7.60
CA THR A 25 6.65 0.71 -7.15
C THR A 25 6.93 2.21 -7.18
N ALA A 26 5.91 3.06 -7.14
CA ALA A 26 6.11 4.49 -7.00
C ALA A 26 6.36 4.84 -5.52
N GLY A 27 7.62 4.92 -5.13
CA GLY A 27 8.01 5.37 -3.80
C GLY A 27 7.82 6.88 -3.67
N PHE A 28 6.84 7.33 -2.88
CA PHE A 28 6.77 8.70 -2.41
C PHE A 28 7.58 8.83 -1.12
N ALA A 29 8.88 9.11 -1.28
CA ALA A 29 9.68 9.66 -0.20
C ALA A 29 9.89 11.15 -0.54
N ASN A 30 9.11 12.04 0.05
CA ASN A 30 9.29 13.48 -0.14
C ASN A 30 9.71 14.12 1.17
N SER A 31 10.89 14.74 1.18
CA SER A 31 11.44 15.53 2.29
C SER A 31 11.20 17.04 2.10
N GLY A 32 10.25 17.45 1.26
CA GLY A 32 9.92 18.84 0.98
C GLY A 32 8.43 19.14 1.14
N GLN A 33 8.09 20.26 1.78
CA GLN A 33 6.72 20.76 1.85
C GLN A 33 6.23 21.16 0.44
N PRO A 34 5.02 20.77 0.03
CA PRO A 34 4.39 21.37 -1.14
C PRO A 34 3.88 22.78 -0.78
N GLU A 35 4.08 23.72 -1.69
CA GLU A 35 3.55 25.08 -1.63
C GLU A 35 2.02 25.12 -1.45
N PRO A 36 1.45 26.07 -0.71
CA PRO A 36 0.02 26.14 -0.42
C PRO A 36 -0.78 26.51 -1.69
N ARG A 37 -1.64 25.63 -2.13
CA ARG A 37 -2.61 25.86 -3.21
C ARG A 37 -3.67 26.85 -2.72
N LYS A 38 -3.83 27.97 -3.42
CA LYS A 38 -4.82 29.02 -3.15
C LYS A 38 -6.24 28.44 -3.09
N THR A 39 -6.93 28.68 -1.98
CA THR A 39 -8.33 28.32 -1.72
C THR A 39 -9.26 29.15 -2.59
N ARG A 40 -10.15 28.48 -3.33
CA ARG A 40 -11.30 29.11 -4.00
C ARG A 40 -12.51 29.04 -3.08
N SER A 41 -13.15 30.18 -2.92
CA SER A 41 -14.26 30.50 -2.01
C SER A 41 -15.44 29.52 -2.08
N GLN A 42 -16.05 29.25 -0.93
CA GLN A 42 -17.26 28.47 -0.74
C GLN A 42 -18.47 29.27 -1.26
N GLU A 43 -19.25 28.62 -2.12
CA GLU A 43 -20.60 29.04 -2.47
C GLU A 43 -21.59 28.17 -1.68
N THR A 44 -22.40 28.81 -0.84
CA THR A 44 -23.43 28.16 -0.02
C THR A 44 -24.66 27.93 -0.87
N ALA A 45 -24.99 26.68 -1.20
CA ALA A 45 -26.25 26.29 -1.82
C ALA A 45 -27.22 25.77 -0.77
N SER A 46 -28.43 26.34 -0.73
CA SER A 46 -29.53 25.92 0.10
C SER A 46 -30.11 24.57 -0.35
N ILE A 47 -30.40 23.68 0.60
CA ILE A 47 -30.86 22.30 0.37
C ILE A 47 -32.39 22.26 0.41
N ASP A 48 -33.00 21.81 -0.68
CA ASP A 48 -34.41 21.44 -0.78
C ASP A 48 -34.61 19.98 -0.33
N PRO A 49 -35.53 19.67 0.64
CA PRO A 49 -35.68 18.33 1.22
C PRO A 49 -36.41 17.28 0.37
N SER A 50 -36.88 17.60 -0.82
CA SER A 50 -37.76 16.70 -1.58
C SER A 50 -37.14 15.88 -2.69
N THR A 51 -35.83 15.98 -2.94
CA THR A 51 -35.14 15.19 -3.97
C THR A 51 -34.66 13.83 -3.43
N LYS A 52 -35.22 12.74 -3.96
CA LYS A 52 -34.68 11.39 -3.84
C LYS A 52 -33.17 11.43 -4.06
N ARG A 53 -32.38 11.09 -3.03
CA ARG A 53 -30.94 10.95 -3.14
C ARG A 53 -30.60 9.88 -4.18
N VAL A 54 -30.40 10.29 -5.42
CA VAL A 54 -29.52 9.56 -6.33
C VAL A 54 -28.15 9.71 -5.73
N ALA A 55 -27.56 8.62 -5.25
CA ALA A 55 -26.19 8.67 -4.76
C ALA A 55 -25.30 9.20 -5.88
N ALA A 56 -24.90 10.46 -5.76
CA ALA A 56 -23.95 11.05 -6.68
C ALA A 56 -22.72 10.17 -6.68
N LYS A 57 -22.36 9.64 -7.85
CA LYS A 57 -21.12 8.90 -8.05
C LYS A 57 -20.02 9.86 -7.62
N ALA A 58 -19.35 9.59 -6.51
CA ALA A 58 -18.28 10.46 -6.01
C ALA A 58 -17.27 10.63 -7.14
N ASP A 59 -16.98 11.88 -7.52
CA ASP A 59 -16.02 12.19 -8.58
C ASP A 59 -14.64 11.68 -8.14
N ASP A 60 -14.05 10.82 -8.96
CA ASP A 60 -12.68 10.34 -8.77
C ASP A 60 -11.71 11.45 -9.20
N LYS A 61 -11.00 12.02 -8.23
CA LYS A 61 -10.00 13.10 -8.42
C LYS A 61 -8.58 12.59 -8.50
N ALA A 62 -8.37 11.25 -8.45
CA ALA A 62 -7.05 10.70 -8.67
C ALA A 62 -6.54 11.05 -10.08
N PRO A 63 -5.23 11.34 -10.24
CA PRO A 63 -4.66 11.61 -11.57
C PRO A 63 -4.92 10.43 -12.52
N LYS A 64 -5.26 10.73 -13.77
CA LYS A 64 -5.47 9.70 -14.80
C LYS A 64 -4.20 8.86 -14.95
N GLY A 65 -4.34 7.53 -14.94
CA GLY A 65 -3.22 6.60 -15.06
C GLY A 65 -2.40 6.40 -13.78
N ALA A 66 -2.80 7.01 -12.65
CA ALA A 66 -2.13 6.84 -11.36
C ALA A 66 -2.63 5.63 -10.55
N PHE A 67 -3.37 4.73 -11.18
CA PHE A 67 -3.89 3.52 -10.54
C PHE A 67 -3.93 2.34 -11.50
N GLU A 68 -3.88 1.14 -10.94
CA GLU A 68 -4.05 -0.14 -11.64
C GLU A 68 -5.26 -0.88 -11.08
N LYS A 69 -5.89 -1.70 -11.93
CA LYS A 69 -6.97 -2.61 -11.55
C LYS A 69 -6.55 -4.04 -11.75
N ALA A 70 -7.04 -4.94 -10.90
CA ALA A 70 -6.84 -6.37 -11.13
C ALA A 70 -7.60 -6.82 -12.37
N PRO A 71 -7.05 -7.75 -13.16
CA PRO A 71 -7.82 -8.50 -14.14
C PRO A 71 -8.93 -9.29 -13.43
N ALA A 72 -10.11 -9.36 -14.07
CA ALA A 72 -11.23 -10.10 -13.51
C ALA A 72 -10.86 -11.54 -13.16
N GLY A 73 -11.18 -11.98 -11.95
CA GLY A 73 -10.94 -13.33 -11.47
C GLY A 73 -9.48 -13.70 -11.19
N ALA A 74 -8.53 -12.75 -11.31
CA ALA A 74 -7.09 -13.04 -11.13
C ALA A 74 -6.74 -13.64 -9.76
N LEU A 75 -7.53 -13.35 -8.73
CA LEU A 75 -7.32 -13.82 -7.36
C LEU A 75 -8.47 -14.70 -6.84
N SER A 76 -9.36 -15.19 -7.74
CA SER A 76 -10.55 -15.97 -7.36
C SER A 76 -10.25 -17.30 -6.67
N ASN A 77 -9.09 -17.91 -6.97
CA ASN A 77 -8.68 -19.21 -6.44
C ASN A 77 -7.87 -19.13 -5.13
N ARG A 78 -7.77 -17.94 -4.53
CA ARG A 78 -7.03 -17.77 -3.28
C ARG A 78 -7.99 -17.77 -2.09
N ASP A 79 -7.55 -18.41 -1.00
CA ASP A 79 -8.26 -18.36 0.28
C ASP A 79 -7.79 -17.18 1.11
N TYR A 80 -8.76 -16.39 1.58
CA TYR A 80 -8.56 -15.22 2.43
C TYR A 80 -9.27 -15.36 3.78
N SER A 81 -9.81 -16.55 4.12
CA SER A 81 -10.59 -16.78 5.34
C SER A 81 -9.81 -16.47 6.62
N ASP A 82 -8.52 -16.79 6.61
CA ASP A 82 -7.61 -16.55 7.74
C ASP A 82 -6.85 -15.24 7.65
N THR A 83 -7.13 -14.42 6.64
CA THR A 83 -6.46 -13.13 6.46
C THR A 83 -6.85 -12.19 7.59
N ARG A 84 -5.88 -11.75 8.36
CA ARG A 84 -6.03 -10.79 9.45
C ARG A 84 -4.74 -10.02 9.68
N LEU A 85 -4.85 -8.86 10.27
CA LEU A 85 -3.71 -8.04 10.64
C LEU A 85 -3.53 -8.06 12.15
N ASP A 86 -2.42 -8.63 12.59
CA ASP A 86 -1.83 -8.37 13.89
C ASP A 86 -0.80 -7.24 13.73
N VAL A 87 -1.13 -6.06 14.25
CA VAL A 87 -0.31 -4.85 14.10
C VAL A 87 1.03 -4.96 14.81
N GLU A 88 1.07 -5.60 15.99
CA GLU A 88 2.31 -5.82 16.73
C GLU A 88 3.21 -6.80 16.00
N ARG A 89 2.65 -7.88 15.50
CA ARG A 89 3.40 -8.85 14.66
C ARG A 89 3.98 -8.17 13.42
N ALA A 90 3.19 -7.32 12.74
CA ALA A 90 3.68 -6.55 11.61
C ALA A 90 4.85 -5.65 11.98
N ARG A 91 4.76 -4.93 13.11
CA ARG A 91 5.84 -4.10 13.65
C ARG A 91 7.10 -4.92 13.94
N GLU A 92 6.95 -6.06 14.59
CA GLU A 92 8.08 -6.96 14.89
C GLU A 92 8.78 -7.42 13.62
N MET A 93 8.05 -7.84 12.60
CA MET A 93 8.61 -8.30 11.33
C MET A 93 9.36 -7.18 10.59
N VAL A 94 8.78 -5.98 10.49
CA VAL A 94 9.44 -4.82 9.90
C VAL A 94 10.70 -4.48 10.68
N ASN A 95 10.64 -4.49 12.01
CA ASN A 95 11.79 -4.14 12.86
C ASN A 95 12.89 -5.22 12.86
N ALA A 96 12.54 -6.50 12.76
CA ALA A 96 13.51 -7.58 12.57
C ALA A 96 14.28 -7.39 11.25
N TYR A 97 13.57 -7.04 10.17
CA TYR A 97 14.19 -6.75 8.88
C TYR A 97 15.09 -5.51 8.96
N ARG A 98 14.63 -4.41 9.54
CA ARG A 98 15.42 -3.19 9.73
C ARG A 98 16.69 -3.46 10.57
N LYS A 99 16.55 -4.21 11.67
CA LYS A 99 17.67 -4.62 12.51
C LYS A 99 18.73 -5.43 11.73
N SER A 100 18.31 -6.34 10.84
CA SER A 100 19.23 -7.10 9.98
C SER A 100 20.03 -6.23 9.01
N LYS A 101 19.59 -4.97 8.81
CA LYS A 101 20.25 -3.93 7.99
C LYS A 101 20.94 -2.84 8.84
N GLY A 102 21.06 -3.03 10.16
CA GLY A 102 21.70 -2.06 11.05
C GLY A 102 20.87 -0.80 11.34
N LEU A 103 19.57 -0.82 11.05
CA LEU A 103 18.69 0.34 11.22
C LEU A 103 17.93 0.29 12.55
N ARG A 104 17.61 1.49 13.08
CA ARG A 104 16.79 1.64 14.28
C ARG A 104 15.37 1.10 14.06
N PRO A 105 14.74 0.53 15.11
CA PRO A 105 13.36 0.08 15.04
C PRO A 105 12.37 1.25 14.90
N LEU A 106 11.23 0.98 14.28
CA LEU A 106 10.09 1.89 14.19
C LEU A 106 9.12 1.65 15.35
N GLN A 107 8.48 2.72 15.82
CA GLN A 107 7.40 2.67 16.78
C GLN A 107 6.05 2.79 16.09
N LEU A 108 5.02 2.14 16.63
CA LEU A 108 3.66 2.34 16.12
C LEU A 108 3.19 3.75 16.46
N GLN A 109 2.56 4.39 15.46
CA GLN A 109 1.99 5.73 15.61
C GLN A 109 0.53 5.73 15.15
N PRO A 110 -0.44 6.02 16.07
CA PRO A 110 -1.86 5.95 15.75
C PRO A 110 -2.28 6.80 14.53
N ALA A 111 -1.72 8.00 14.39
CA ALA A 111 -2.02 8.87 13.26
C ALA A 111 -1.55 8.26 11.91
N LEU A 112 -0.40 7.58 11.87
CA LEU A 112 0.04 6.88 10.66
C LEU A 112 -0.83 5.64 10.38
N THR A 113 -1.29 4.94 11.42
CA THR A 113 -2.23 3.82 11.28
C THR A 113 -3.57 4.32 10.71
N GLU A 114 -4.05 5.48 11.16
CA GLU A 114 -5.29 6.07 10.62
C GLU A 114 -5.13 6.49 9.16
N ALA A 115 -4.00 7.13 8.80
CA ALA A 115 -3.70 7.48 7.41
C ALA A 115 -3.68 6.22 6.52
N ALA A 116 -3.03 5.14 6.96
CA ALA A 116 -3.00 3.86 6.28
C ALA A 116 -4.41 3.26 6.11
N ARG A 117 -5.22 3.29 7.18
CA ARG A 117 -6.58 2.76 7.19
C ARG A 117 -7.52 3.50 6.24
N MET A 118 -7.46 4.83 6.25
CA MET A 118 -8.24 5.65 5.32
C MET A 118 -7.90 5.32 3.87
N HIS A 119 -6.60 5.16 3.57
CA HIS A 119 -6.17 4.84 2.22
C HIS A 119 -6.57 3.42 1.79
N SER A 120 -6.36 2.40 2.62
CA SER A 120 -6.81 1.04 2.32
C SER A 120 -8.33 0.95 2.07
N ARG A 121 -9.14 1.72 2.82
CA ARG A 121 -10.60 1.80 2.58
C ARG A 121 -10.94 2.45 1.24
N ASP A 122 -10.23 3.51 0.88
CA ASP A 122 -10.44 4.17 -0.40
C ASP A 122 -10.06 3.25 -1.57
N LEU A 123 -8.93 2.56 -1.48
CA LEU A 123 -8.51 1.57 -2.47
C LEU A 123 -9.53 0.45 -2.64
N ALA A 124 -10.06 -0.10 -1.52
CA ALA A 124 -11.08 -1.14 -1.53
C ALA A 124 -12.37 -0.64 -2.18
N LYS A 125 -12.84 0.57 -1.82
CA LYS A 125 -14.04 1.17 -2.41
C LYS A 125 -13.98 1.30 -3.93
N TRP A 126 -12.81 1.58 -4.48
CA TRP A 126 -12.60 1.79 -5.92
C TRP A 126 -12.03 0.56 -6.62
N ASP A 127 -11.74 -0.51 -5.88
CA ASP A 127 -11.13 -1.75 -6.35
C ASP A 127 -9.93 -1.46 -7.25
N ARG A 128 -8.93 -0.81 -6.68
CA ARG A 128 -7.72 -0.39 -7.38
C ARG A 128 -6.51 -0.35 -6.47
N ILE A 129 -5.31 -0.36 -7.05
CA ILE A 129 -4.06 -0.05 -6.36
C ILE A 129 -3.52 1.30 -6.84
N SER A 130 -3.17 2.18 -5.90
CA SER A 130 -2.67 3.53 -6.16
C SER A 130 -2.00 4.10 -4.93
N HIS A 131 -1.13 5.09 -5.11
CA HIS A 131 -0.68 5.98 -4.03
C HIS A 131 -1.55 7.23 -3.89
N PHE A 132 -2.44 7.50 -4.86
CA PHE A 132 -3.38 8.61 -4.79
C PHE A 132 -4.75 8.13 -4.29
N GLY A 133 -5.34 8.91 -3.39
CA GLY A 133 -6.72 8.73 -2.97
C GLY A 133 -7.70 9.15 -4.07
N SER A 134 -8.95 8.69 -3.99
CA SER A 134 -10.03 9.12 -4.87
C SER A 134 -10.35 10.61 -4.74
N ASP A 135 -9.98 11.23 -3.63
CA ASP A 135 -10.06 12.67 -3.38
C ASP A 135 -8.88 13.46 -3.96
N GLY A 136 -7.94 12.78 -4.64
CA GLY A 136 -6.70 13.34 -5.19
C GLY A 136 -5.57 13.46 -4.18
N SER A 137 -5.76 13.04 -2.92
CA SER A 137 -4.72 13.12 -1.91
C SER A 137 -3.55 12.19 -2.19
N ASN A 138 -2.33 12.65 -1.94
CA ASN A 138 -1.13 11.84 -1.87
C ASN A 138 -0.86 11.34 -0.43
N PRO A 139 0.13 10.49 -0.19
CA PRO A 139 0.44 9.98 1.16
C PRO A 139 0.73 11.10 2.18
N TRP A 140 1.39 12.18 1.76
CA TRP A 140 1.69 13.32 2.61
C TRP A 140 0.43 14.04 3.10
N ASP A 141 -0.52 14.28 2.19
CA ASP A 141 -1.79 14.91 2.53
C ASP A 141 -2.57 14.10 3.56
N ARG A 142 -2.57 12.76 3.42
CA ARG A 142 -3.26 11.84 4.34
C ARG A 142 -2.62 11.83 5.72
N VAL A 143 -1.30 11.76 5.78
CA VAL A 143 -0.52 11.80 7.04
C VAL A 143 -0.77 13.11 7.79
N LYS A 144 -0.71 14.24 7.09
CA LYS A 144 -1.01 15.56 7.67
C LYS A 144 -2.46 15.65 8.15
N ARG A 145 -3.42 15.17 7.37
CA ARG A 145 -4.84 15.15 7.72
C ARG A 145 -5.11 14.27 8.95
N ALA A 146 -4.37 13.21 9.13
CA ALA A 146 -4.43 12.35 10.32
C ALA A 146 -3.78 12.97 11.57
N GLY A 147 -3.22 14.18 11.47
CA GLY A 147 -2.64 14.91 12.60
C GLY A 147 -1.18 14.54 12.90
N TYR A 148 -0.45 13.92 11.98
CA TYR A 148 0.96 13.63 12.16
C TYR A 148 1.83 14.74 11.55
N PRO A 149 2.61 15.48 12.36
CA PRO A 149 3.47 16.57 11.88
C PRO A 149 4.74 15.98 11.23
N ALA A 150 4.62 15.51 9.99
CA ALA A 150 5.68 14.79 9.33
C ALA A 150 6.80 15.67 8.81
N LYS A 151 8.04 15.29 9.09
CA LYS A 151 9.25 15.69 8.36
C LYS A 151 9.53 14.73 7.21
N LEU A 152 9.16 13.46 7.38
CA LEU A 152 9.29 12.38 6.39
C LEU A 152 8.00 11.57 6.38
N ALA A 153 7.52 11.22 5.18
CA ALA A 153 6.44 10.26 4.99
C ALA A 153 6.72 9.40 3.75
N ALA A 154 6.54 8.10 3.89
CA ALA A 154 6.66 7.12 2.81
C ALA A 154 5.54 6.09 2.94
N GLU A 155 5.12 5.50 1.82
CA GLU A 155 4.01 4.57 1.78
C GLU A 155 4.35 3.33 0.96
N ASN A 156 3.97 2.18 1.48
CA ASN A 156 3.92 0.93 0.72
C ASN A 156 2.47 0.48 0.64
N VAL A 157 2.02 0.14 -0.55
CA VAL A 157 0.70 -0.44 -0.82
C VAL A 157 0.87 -1.86 -1.33
N GLY A 158 -0.05 -2.74 -0.95
CA GLY A 158 -0.11 -4.11 -1.45
C GLY A 158 -1.56 -4.55 -1.57
N THR A 159 -1.87 -5.38 -2.55
CA THR A 159 -3.21 -5.93 -2.79
C THR A 159 -3.14 -7.40 -3.14
N GLY A 160 -4.11 -8.18 -2.66
CA GLY A 160 -4.20 -9.61 -3.00
C GLY A 160 -3.35 -10.54 -2.13
N GLN A 161 -2.60 -10.04 -1.16
CA GLN A 161 -1.84 -10.90 -0.24
C GLN A 161 -2.78 -11.44 0.85
N ALA A 162 -2.64 -12.73 1.16
CA ALA A 162 -3.47 -13.40 2.14
C ALA A 162 -2.91 -13.31 3.58
N SER A 163 -1.67 -12.87 3.75
CA SER A 163 -1.06 -12.73 5.08
C SER A 163 -0.09 -11.55 5.17
N ILE A 164 0.22 -11.16 6.42
CA ILE A 164 1.20 -10.11 6.70
C ILE A 164 2.62 -10.54 6.28
N GLU A 165 2.94 -11.82 6.39
CA GLU A 165 4.21 -12.40 5.96
C GLU A 165 4.38 -12.24 4.44
N GLU A 166 3.32 -12.54 3.69
CA GLU A 166 3.33 -12.43 2.23
C GLU A 166 3.52 -10.99 1.78
N VAL A 167 2.76 -10.04 2.34
CA VAL A 167 2.87 -8.63 1.92
C VAL A 167 4.23 -8.04 2.28
N ILE A 168 4.76 -8.30 3.48
CA ILE A 168 6.08 -7.79 3.90
C ILE A 168 7.18 -8.41 3.02
N LYS A 169 7.12 -9.71 2.73
CA LYS A 169 8.06 -10.36 1.82
C LYS A 169 8.02 -9.75 0.42
N GLY A 170 6.83 -9.45 -0.09
CA GLY A 170 6.64 -8.75 -1.36
C GLY A 170 7.28 -7.37 -1.35
N TRP A 171 7.07 -6.58 -0.29
CA TRP A 171 7.70 -5.27 -0.15
C TRP A 171 9.23 -5.33 -0.01
N GLN A 172 9.77 -6.35 0.68
CA GLN A 172 11.22 -6.56 0.75
C GLN A 172 11.85 -6.91 -0.61
N ALA A 173 11.13 -7.65 -1.45
CA ALA A 173 11.59 -8.06 -2.78
C ALA A 173 11.49 -6.95 -3.84
N SER A 174 10.65 -5.94 -3.62
CA SER A 174 10.42 -4.82 -4.54
C SER A 174 11.37 -3.65 -4.23
N PRO A 175 12.24 -3.21 -5.15
CA PRO A 175 13.23 -2.16 -4.85
C PRO A 175 12.63 -0.86 -4.30
N GLY A 176 11.51 -0.39 -4.85
CA GLY A 176 10.83 0.83 -4.40
C GLY A 176 10.26 0.70 -2.98
N HIS A 177 9.53 -0.38 -2.71
CA HIS A 177 8.97 -0.66 -1.38
C HIS A 177 10.06 -0.95 -0.35
N ASN A 178 11.10 -1.67 -0.75
CA ASN A 178 12.24 -1.97 0.11
C ASN A 178 12.97 -0.70 0.56
N LYS A 179 13.14 0.26 -0.36
CA LYS A 179 13.72 1.57 -0.03
C LYS A 179 12.93 2.25 1.10
N ASN A 180 11.59 2.20 1.07
CA ASN A 180 10.75 2.76 2.11
C ASN A 180 10.90 2.03 3.45
N LEU A 181 10.96 0.68 3.45
CA LEU A 181 11.20 -0.11 4.66
C LEU A 181 12.55 0.23 5.32
N LEU A 182 13.53 0.64 4.53
CA LEU A 182 14.91 0.88 4.96
C LEU A 182 15.27 2.37 5.11
N LEU A 183 14.29 3.28 5.14
CA LEU A 183 14.55 4.70 5.39
C LEU A 183 15.27 4.89 6.73
N PRO A 184 16.51 5.43 6.76
CA PRO A 184 17.32 5.49 7.97
C PRO A 184 16.76 6.48 9.00
N ASP A 185 16.16 7.58 8.55
CA ASP A 185 15.62 8.64 9.40
C ASP A 185 14.19 8.38 9.89
N ALA A 186 13.58 7.28 9.46
CA ALA A 186 12.26 6.90 9.91
C ALA A 186 12.26 6.48 11.40
N GLN A 187 11.21 6.89 12.11
CA GLN A 187 11.03 6.64 13.54
C GLN A 187 9.70 5.93 13.83
N HIS A 188 8.69 6.17 13.01
CA HIS A 188 7.33 5.70 13.24
C HIS A 188 6.79 4.93 12.04
N MET A 189 5.83 4.05 12.33
CA MET A 189 5.05 3.34 11.31
C MET A 189 3.58 3.23 11.72
N GLY A 190 2.73 3.07 10.73
CA GLY A 190 1.34 2.66 10.89
C GLY A 190 0.98 1.72 9.75
N ILE A 191 0.22 0.68 10.04
CA ILE A 191 -0.19 -0.32 9.04
C ILE A 191 -1.68 -0.62 9.15
N ALA A 192 -2.31 -0.89 8.01
CA ALA A 192 -3.72 -1.26 7.94
C ALA A 192 -3.96 -2.33 6.88
N LEU A 193 -5.01 -3.10 7.12
CA LEU A 193 -5.62 -4.04 6.18
C LEU A 193 -7.09 -3.72 6.04
N VAL A 194 -7.60 -3.69 4.82
CA VAL A 194 -9.02 -3.74 4.50
C VAL A 194 -9.27 -4.95 3.60
N GLN A 195 -10.31 -5.71 3.92
CA GLN A 195 -10.77 -6.84 3.11
C GLN A 195 -12.11 -6.48 2.47
N ASP A 196 -12.25 -6.79 1.20
CA ASP A 196 -13.52 -6.73 0.48
C ASP A 196 -13.64 -7.97 -0.43
N THR A 197 -14.45 -8.91 0.00
CA THR A 197 -14.66 -10.18 -0.72
C THR A 197 -15.30 -10.00 -2.10
N LYS A 198 -15.91 -8.84 -2.36
CA LYS A 198 -16.55 -8.50 -3.65
C LYS A 198 -15.58 -7.86 -4.63
N SER A 199 -14.48 -7.28 -4.15
CA SER A 199 -13.45 -6.68 -5.01
C SER A 199 -12.65 -7.76 -5.75
N GLU A 200 -11.99 -7.40 -6.85
CA GLU A 200 -11.06 -8.29 -7.54
C GLU A 200 -9.78 -8.50 -6.74
N PHE A 201 -9.32 -7.47 -6.01
CA PHE A 201 -8.11 -7.55 -5.19
C PHE A 201 -8.28 -8.27 -3.85
N LYS A 202 -9.49 -8.39 -3.31
CA LYS A 202 -9.83 -9.05 -2.03
C LYS A 202 -9.24 -8.40 -0.78
N THR A 203 -7.95 -8.02 -0.79
CA THR A 203 -7.22 -7.44 0.34
C THR A 203 -6.45 -6.20 -0.09
N PHE A 204 -6.43 -5.19 0.80
CA PHE A 204 -5.78 -3.90 0.58
C PHE A 204 -4.94 -3.56 1.81
N TRP A 205 -3.64 -3.62 1.64
CA TRP A 205 -2.64 -3.37 2.66
C TRP A 205 -2.00 -2.02 2.44
N THR A 206 -1.89 -1.22 3.47
CA THR A 206 -1.12 0.03 3.45
C THR A 206 -0.22 0.10 4.66
N LEU A 207 1.07 0.34 4.43
CA LEU A 207 2.06 0.68 5.44
C LEU A 207 2.50 2.12 5.21
N VAL A 208 2.38 2.96 6.23
CA VAL A 208 2.92 4.33 6.25
C VAL A 208 4.08 4.38 7.22
N ILE A 209 5.19 4.96 6.78
CA ILE A 209 6.42 5.13 7.56
C ILE A 209 6.75 6.61 7.60
N GLY A 210 7.19 7.13 8.75
CA GLY A 210 7.49 8.54 8.88
C GLY A 210 8.44 8.90 10.02
N SER A 211 8.86 10.17 10.02
CA SER A 211 9.45 10.83 11.17
C SER A 211 8.73 12.16 11.43
N PRO A 212 8.58 12.59 12.70
CA PRO A 212 8.00 13.89 13.02
C PRO A 212 8.98 15.04 12.69
N LEU A 213 8.44 16.26 12.68
CA LEU A 213 9.20 17.52 12.61
C LEU A 213 10.15 17.66 13.80
#